data_06bf476afc23e5f3f9ab7bf6a8439e6e
#
_entry.id   06bf476afc23e5f3f9ab7bf6a8439e6e
#
_cell.length_a   1.000
_cell.length_b   1.000
_cell.length_c   1.000
_cell.angle_alpha   90.00
_cell.angle_beta   90.00
_cell.angle_gamma   90.00
#
_symmetry.space_group_name_H-M   'P 1'
#
loop_
_entity.id
_entity.type
_entity.pdbx_description
1 polymer ?
#
loop_
_entity_poly.entity_id
_entity_poly.type
_entity_poly.pdbx_seq_one_letter_code
_entity_poly.pdbx_strand_id
1 'polypeptide(L)'
;QAESLSADELAFAQKHLRILSGLYGLLRPLDLMQPYRLEMGLPFANAGGKNLYEFWGDRITDTLGQHLKASGSPVLVNLASNEYFKAVKRKSLDVEVITPQFRDLKNGQYKIISFFAKKARGVMARYIIQKGLNEPEELKLFKGDGYYYSPEQSEGNNWVFLRDAPPQG
;
A
#
# COMPACT_ATOMS: atom_id res chain seq x y z
N GLN A 1 -6.59 -13.55 1.62
CA GLN A 1 -7.84 -14.09 0.98
C GLN A 1 -7.85 -13.83 -0.54
N ALA A 2 -6.70 -13.94 -1.20
CA ALA A 2 -6.62 -13.72 -2.66
C ALA A 2 -7.41 -14.78 -3.45
N GLU A 3 -7.48 -15.98 -2.90
CA GLU A 3 -8.22 -17.12 -3.47
C GLU A 3 -9.74 -16.89 -3.57
N SER A 4 -10.26 -15.89 -2.89
CA SER A 4 -11.68 -15.54 -2.95
C SER A 4 -12.01 -14.39 -3.92
N LEU A 5 -11.02 -13.93 -4.70
CA LEU A 5 -11.24 -12.95 -5.75
C LEU A 5 -11.79 -13.63 -7.01
N SER A 6 -12.74 -12.97 -7.69
CA SER A 6 -13.22 -13.41 -8.99
C SER A 6 -12.14 -13.26 -10.08
N ALA A 7 -12.35 -13.86 -11.25
CA ALA A 7 -11.44 -13.71 -12.38
C ALA A 7 -11.27 -12.22 -12.81
N ASP A 8 -12.37 -11.47 -12.84
CA ASP A 8 -12.33 -10.05 -13.20
C ASP A 8 -11.62 -9.21 -12.14
N GLU A 9 -11.86 -9.49 -10.86
CA GLU A 9 -11.17 -8.84 -9.73
C GLU A 9 -9.67 -9.15 -9.78
N LEU A 10 -9.29 -10.39 -10.07
CA LEU A 10 -7.89 -10.79 -10.20
C LEU A 10 -7.21 -10.10 -11.40
N ALA A 11 -7.91 -9.96 -12.53
CA ALA A 11 -7.42 -9.24 -13.69
C ALA A 11 -7.20 -7.74 -13.36
N PHE A 12 -8.12 -7.12 -12.63
CA PHE A 12 -7.97 -5.76 -12.14
C PHE A 12 -6.76 -5.62 -11.21
N ALA A 13 -6.62 -6.56 -10.26
CA ALA A 13 -5.49 -6.57 -9.33
C ALA A 13 -4.14 -6.73 -10.08
N GLN A 14 -4.06 -7.62 -11.05
CA GLN A 14 -2.85 -7.82 -11.86
C GLN A 14 -2.43 -6.53 -12.59
N LYS A 15 -3.39 -5.76 -13.05
CA LYS A 15 -3.15 -4.50 -13.75
C LYS A 15 -2.75 -3.36 -12.80
N HIS A 16 -3.34 -3.30 -11.60
CA HIS A 16 -3.26 -2.12 -10.73
C HIS A 16 -2.51 -2.32 -9.42
N LEU A 17 -2.45 -3.54 -8.86
CA LEU A 17 -1.76 -3.80 -7.60
C LEU A 17 -0.28 -4.10 -7.84
N ARG A 18 0.56 -3.48 -7.00
CA ARG A 18 1.99 -3.80 -6.93
C ARG A 18 2.37 -4.12 -5.50
N ILE A 19 3.27 -5.07 -5.32
CA ILE A 19 3.67 -5.57 -4.01
C ILE A 19 5.17 -5.37 -3.87
N LEU A 20 5.58 -4.71 -2.79
CA LEU A 20 6.99 -4.52 -2.45
C LEU A 20 7.54 -5.75 -1.76
N SER A 21 8.73 -6.17 -2.16
CA SER A 21 9.38 -7.38 -1.67
C SER A 21 10.87 -7.11 -1.43
N GLY A 22 11.36 -7.51 -0.28
CA GLY A 22 12.80 -7.42 0.02
C GLY A 22 13.65 -8.25 -0.94
N LEU A 23 13.17 -9.43 -1.32
CA LEU A 23 13.88 -10.35 -2.22
C LEU A 23 13.64 -10.06 -3.70
N TYR A 24 12.40 -9.81 -4.09
CA TYR A 24 12.01 -9.66 -5.50
C TYR A 24 11.88 -8.21 -5.96
N GLY A 25 11.92 -7.25 -5.02
CA GLY A 25 11.78 -5.82 -5.29
C GLY A 25 10.33 -5.41 -5.52
N LEU A 26 9.82 -5.54 -6.72
CA LEU A 26 8.45 -5.20 -7.09
C LEU A 26 7.78 -6.39 -7.76
N LEU A 27 6.64 -6.80 -7.22
CA LEU A 27 5.85 -7.93 -7.71
C LEU A 27 4.46 -7.47 -8.17
N ARG A 28 3.93 -8.17 -9.15
CA ARG A 28 2.51 -8.17 -9.52
C ARG A 28 1.82 -9.39 -8.90
N PRO A 29 0.48 -9.36 -8.70
CA PRO A 29 -0.22 -10.47 -8.03
C PRO A 29 0.02 -11.86 -8.62
N LEU A 30 0.16 -11.98 -9.95
CA LEU A 30 0.32 -13.28 -10.63
C LEU A 30 1.78 -13.64 -10.93
N ASP A 31 2.75 -12.87 -10.47
CA ASP A 31 4.15 -13.21 -10.65
C ASP A 31 4.51 -14.47 -9.85
N LEU A 32 5.25 -15.35 -10.46
CA LEU A 32 5.73 -16.57 -9.81
C LEU A 32 6.84 -16.23 -8.83
N MET A 33 6.71 -16.73 -7.60
CA MET A 33 7.70 -16.54 -6.56
C MET A 33 7.82 -17.76 -5.65
N GLN A 34 8.96 -17.88 -5.00
CA GLN A 34 9.18 -18.87 -3.96
C GLN A 34 8.93 -18.25 -2.58
N PRO A 35 8.43 -19.02 -1.61
CA PRO A 35 8.34 -18.55 -0.22
C PRO A 35 9.72 -18.15 0.30
N TYR A 36 9.77 -17.03 1.01
CA TYR A 36 11.00 -16.52 1.61
C TYR A 36 10.68 -15.68 2.85
N ARG A 37 11.73 -15.37 3.63
CA ARG A 37 11.65 -14.40 4.70
C ARG A 37 12.83 -13.45 4.63
N LEU A 38 12.59 -12.25 4.11
CA LEU A 38 13.57 -11.17 4.01
C LEU A 38 12.84 -9.84 4.07
N GLU A 39 12.88 -9.20 5.24
CA GLU A 39 12.22 -7.92 5.46
C GLU A 39 13.06 -6.79 4.88
N MET A 40 12.40 -5.78 4.27
CA MET A 40 13.08 -4.69 3.57
C MET A 40 14.00 -3.87 4.48
N GLY A 41 13.60 -3.67 5.73
CA GLY A 41 14.31 -2.84 6.69
C GLY A 41 15.45 -3.53 7.44
N LEU A 42 15.73 -4.82 7.16
CA LEU A 42 16.83 -5.52 7.83
C LEU A 42 18.19 -4.90 7.50
N PRO A 43 19.09 -4.80 8.50
CA PRO A 43 20.49 -4.41 8.27
C PRO A 43 21.25 -5.55 7.60
N PHE A 44 21.05 -5.72 6.31
CA PHE A 44 21.62 -6.79 5.51
C PHE A 44 22.68 -6.25 4.55
N ALA A 45 23.95 -6.35 4.94
CA ALA A 45 25.06 -5.96 4.08
C ALA A 45 25.18 -6.92 2.88
N ASN A 46 25.35 -6.36 1.69
CA ASN A 46 25.35 -7.08 0.43
C ASN A 46 26.28 -6.40 -0.58
N ALA A 47 26.41 -6.96 -1.78
CA ALA A 47 27.26 -6.40 -2.83
C ALA A 47 26.87 -4.99 -3.28
N GLY A 48 25.62 -4.58 -3.10
CA GLY A 48 25.10 -3.25 -3.47
C GLY A 48 25.17 -2.22 -2.35
N GLY A 49 25.49 -2.61 -1.10
CA GLY A 49 25.56 -1.67 0.00
C GLY A 49 25.30 -2.28 1.39
N LYS A 50 24.96 -1.42 2.32
CA LYS A 50 24.80 -1.78 3.74
C LYS A 50 23.45 -2.44 4.06
N ASN A 51 22.47 -2.27 3.20
CA ASN A 51 21.10 -2.71 3.40
C ASN A 51 20.38 -2.93 2.08
N LEU A 52 19.12 -3.37 2.13
CA LEU A 52 18.34 -3.62 0.93
C LEU A 52 17.90 -2.34 0.20
N TYR A 53 17.77 -1.22 0.89
CA TYR A 53 17.47 0.06 0.25
C TYR A 53 18.58 0.47 -0.72
N GLU A 54 19.83 0.31 -0.30
CA GLU A 54 21.00 0.57 -1.15
C GLU A 54 21.11 -0.47 -2.26
N PHE A 55 20.83 -1.74 -1.97
CA PHE A 55 20.82 -2.81 -2.97
C PHE A 55 19.85 -2.51 -4.12
N TRP A 56 18.60 -2.16 -3.78
CA TRP A 56 17.59 -1.87 -4.79
C TRP A 56 17.83 -0.53 -5.48
N GLY A 57 18.37 0.47 -4.77
CA GLY A 57 18.65 1.78 -5.33
C GLY A 57 17.43 2.38 -6.02
N ASP A 58 17.54 2.67 -7.30
CA ASP A 58 16.46 3.27 -8.11
C ASP A 58 15.60 2.23 -8.84
N ARG A 59 15.95 0.96 -8.81
CA ARG A 59 15.31 -0.08 -9.65
C ARG A 59 13.84 -0.26 -9.39
N ILE A 60 13.42 -0.29 -8.12
CA ILE A 60 11.99 -0.40 -7.75
C ILE A 60 11.23 0.83 -8.24
N THR A 61 11.77 2.01 -8.00
CA THR A 61 11.15 3.28 -8.39
C THR A 61 11.02 3.40 -9.90
N ASP A 62 12.07 3.06 -10.65
CA ASP A 62 12.08 3.10 -12.11
C ASP A 62 11.04 2.15 -12.71
N THR A 63 10.99 0.91 -12.21
CA THR A 63 10.01 -0.09 -12.65
C THR A 63 8.58 0.36 -12.33
N LEU A 64 8.34 0.87 -11.13
CA LEU A 64 7.03 1.40 -10.73
C LEU A 64 6.62 2.58 -11.61
N GLY A 65 7.54 3.49 -11.90
CA GLY A 65 7.32 4.61 -12.81
C GLY A 65 6.95 4.17 -14.23
N GLN A 66 7.61 3.14 -14.76
CA GLN A 66 7.27 2.54 -16.05
C GLN A 66 5.85 1.95 -16.05
N HIS A 67 5.47 1.23 -14.99
CA HIS A 67 4.13 0.65 -14.85
C HIS A 67 3.05 1.74 -14.77
N LEU A 68 3.31 2.81 -14.02
CA LEU A 68 2.40 3.96 -13.91
C LEU A 68 2.19 4.64 -15.27
N LYS A 69 3.29 4.85 -15.99
CA LYS A 69 3.25 5.45 -17.33
C LYS A 69 2.47 4.57 -18.32
N ALA A 70 2.73 3.27 -18.31
CA ALA A 70 2.06 2.31 -19.18
C ALA A 70 0.55 2.23 -18.91
N SER A 71 0.13 2.35 -17.63
CA SER A 71 -1.29 2.36 -17.25
C SER A 71 -1.97 3.71 -17.45
N GLY A 72 -1.21 4.79 -17.66
CA GLY A 72 -1.73 6.15 -17.72
C GLY A 72 -2.29 6.67 -16.39
N SER A 73 -1.95 6.03 -15.26
CA SER A 73 -2.47 6.40 -13.95
C SER A 73 -1.78 7.66 -13.41
N PRO A 74 -2.53 8.72 -13.09
CA PRO A 74 -1.96 9.94 -12.51
C PRO A 74 -1.73 9.85 -11.01
N VAL A 75 -2.15 8.76 -10.36
CA VAL A 75 -2.16 8.58 -8.91
C VAL A 75 -1.63 7.22 -8.52
N LEU A 76 -0.81 7.20 -7.50
CA LEU A 76 -0.38 6.00 -6.77
C LEU A 76 -0.97 6.03 -5.37
N VAL A 77 -1.70 4.99 -4.98
CA VAL A 77 -2.19 4.82 -3.62
C VAL A 77 -1.17 4.00 -2.82
N ASN A 78 -0.56 4.62 -1.83
CA ASN A 78 0.42 3.95 -0.97
C ASN A 78 -0.27 3.25 0.20
N LEU A 79 -0.37 1.93 0.13
CA LEU A 79 -0.87 1.07 1.20
C LEU A 79 0.25 0.23 1.84
N ALA A 80 1.50 0.49 1.48
CA ALA A 80 2.66 -0.15 2.10
C ALA A 80 2.97 0.43 3.48
N SER A 81 3.68 -0.31 4.31
CA SER A 81 4.26 0.25 5.53
C SER A 81 5.39 1.24 5.20
N ASN A 82 5.72 2.11 6.15
CA ASN A 82 6.83 3.05 5.99
C ASN A 82 8.15 2.34 5.68
N GLU A 83 8.39 1.19 6.32
CA GLU A 83 9.56 0.34 6.07
C GLU A 83 9.71 -0.03 4.60
N TYR A 84 8.63 -0.51 3.98
CA TYR A 84 8.66 -0.93 2.58
C TYR A 84 8.59 0.26 1.61
N PHE A 85 7.74 1.24 1.87
CA PHE A 85 7.61 2.39 0.97
C PHE A 85 8.87 3.27 0.92
N LYS A 86 9.70 3.21 1.94
CA LYS A 86 11.00 3.86 1.96
C LYS A 86 11.94 3.40 0.83
N ALA A 87 11.71 2.19 0.27
CA ALA A 87 12.41 1.69 -0.90
C ALA A 87 12.01 2.41 -2.20
N VAL A 88 10.89 3.14 -2.19
CA VAL A 88 10.39 3.92 -3.32
C VAL A 88 10.82 5.38 -3.15
N LYS A 89 11.53 5.91 -4.12
CA LYS A 89 11.95 7.31 -4.14
C LYS A 89 10.82 8.17 -4.69
N ARG A 90 9.90 8.56 -3.82
CA ARG A 90 8.68 9.30 -4.18
C ARG A 90 8.93 10.51 -5.08
N LYS A 91 10.01 11.26 -4.82
CA LYS A 91 10.33 12.48 -5.57
C LYS A 91 10.69 12.20 -7.04
N SER A 92 11.02 10.96 -7.36
CA SER A 92 11.34 10.54 -8.73
C SER A 92 10.12 10.01 -9.48
N LEU A 93 8.95 9.92 -8.84
CA LEU A 93 7.70 9.53 -9.47
C LEU A 93 6.95 10.78 -9.95
N ASP A 94 6.53 10.78 -11.21
CA ASP A 94 5.76 11.86 -11.83
C ASP A 94 4.25 11.62 -11.68
N VAL A 95 3.82 11.34 -10.46
CA VAL A 95 2.41 11.11 -10.10
C VAL A 95 2.13 11.61 -8.70
N GLU A 96 0.87 11.87 -8.39
CA GLU A 96 0.46 12.09 -7.00
C GLU A 96 0.50 10.78 -6.22
N VAL A 97 0.99 10.84 -4.98
CA VAL A 97 0.98 9.72 -4.06
C VAL A 97 0.03 10.01 -2.92
N ILE A 98 -1.07 9.25 -2.86
CA ILE A 98 -2.05 9.33 -1.79
C ILE A 98 -1.71 8.25 -0.77
N THR A 99 -1.59 8.65 0.50
CA THR A 99 -1.27 7.74 1.60
C THR A 99 -2.42 7.69 2.60
N PRO A 100 -3.29 6.66 2.54
CA PRO A 100 -4.28 6.41 3.59
C PRO A 100 -3.60 6.07 4.92
N GLN A 101 -4.06 6.69 6.00
CA GLN A 101 -3.62 6.41 7.36
C GLN A 101 -4.82 5.95 8.18
N PHE A 102 -4.63 4.90 8.97
CA PHE A 102 -5.69 4.32 9.80
C PHE A 102 -5.36 4.52 11.26
N ARG A 103 -6.25 5.20 11.98
CA ARG A 103 -6.09 5.53 13.40
C ARG A 103 -7.27 4.99 14.19
N ASP A 104 -6.95 4.36 15.30
CA ASP A 104 -7.91 3.80 16.24
C ASP A 104 -7.98 4.64 17.51
N LEU A 105 -9.19 4.77 18.06
CA LEU A 105 -9.41 5.48 19.32
C LEU A 105 -8.84 4.66 20.47
N LYS A 106 -7.91 5.26 21.23
CA LYS A 106 -7.31 4.66 22.40
C LYS A 106 -7.05 5.74 23.44
N ASN A 107 -7.61 5.55 24.63
CA ASN A 107 -7.46 6.52 25.73
C ASN A 107 -7.84 7.96 25.32
N GLY A 108 -8.95 8.13 24.60
CA GLY A 108 -9.44 9.42 24.15
C GLY A 108 -8.67 10.06 22.98
N GLN A 109 -7.73 9.35 22.38
CA GLN A 109 -6.95 9.84 21.25
C GLN A 109 -6.93 8.85 20.09
N TYR A 110 -7.00 9.37 18.86
CA TYR A 110 -6.83 8.55 17.66
C TYR A 110 -5.35 8.36 17.35
N LYS A 111 -4.90 7.11 17.38
CA LYS A 111 -3.50 6.72 17.18
C LYS A 111 -3.37 5.61 16.15
N ILE A 112 -2.23 5.58 15.47
CA ILE A 112 -1.87 4.47 14.61
C ILE A 112 -1.45 3.29 15.51
N ILE A 113 -2.21 2.19 15.42
CA ILE A 113 -1.89 0.92 16.07
C ILE A 113 -1.45 -0.05 14.98
N SER A 114 -0.17 -0.42 14.97
CA SER A 114 0.48 -1.14 13.87
C SER A 114 -0.28 -2.36 13.39
N PHE A 115 -0.75 -3.20 14.30
CA PHE A 115 -1.51 -4.41 13.94
C PHE A 115 -2.83 -4.08 13.22
N PHE A 116 -3.57 -3.11 13.73
CA PHE A 116 -4.83 -2.68 13.13
C PHE A 116 -4.60 -1.96 11.79
N ALA A 117 -3.59 -1.10 11.72
CA ALA A 117 -3.26 -0.38 10.50
C ALA A 117 -2.85 -1.35 9.38
N LYS A 118 -2.07 -2.39 9.71
CA LYS A 118 -1.68 -3.42 8.74
C LYS A 118 -2.90 -4.13 8.16
N LYS A 119 -3.83 -4.57 9.01
CA LYS A 119 -5.07 -5.21 8.58
C LYS A 119 -5.92 -4.26 7.73
N ALA A 120 -6.09 -3.02 8.18
CA ALA A 120 -6.90 -2.01 7.48
C ALA A 120 -6.40 -1.72 6.07
N ARG A 121 -5.07 -1.63 5.88
CA ARG A 121 -4.48 -1.45 4.54
C ARG A 121 -4.81 -2.62 3.62
N GLY A 122 -4.78 -3.84 4.12
CA GLY A 122 -5.19 -5.03 3.37
C GLY A 122 -6.67 -5.00 3.00
N VAL A 123 -7.54 -4.60 3.93
CA VAL A 123 -8.99 -4.47 3.68
C VAL A 123 -9.26 -3.38 2.64
N MET A 124 -8.56 -2.25 2.69
CA MET A 124 -8.69 -1.20 1.68
C MET A 124 -8.19 -1.65 0.30
N ALA A 125 -7.07 -2.37 0.23
CA ALA A 125 -6.60 -2.93 -1.03
C ALA A 125 -7.65 -3.83 -1.66
N ARG A 126 -8.28 -4.70 -0.86
CA ARG A 126 -9.39 -5.56 -1.31
C ARG A 126 -10.59 -4.73 -1.79
N TYR A 127 -10.96 -3.70 -1.06
CA TYR A 127 -12.04 -2.78 -1.44
C TYR A 127 -11.80 -2.15 -2.81
N ILE A 128 -10.60 -1.64 -3.06
CA ILE A 128 -10.21 -1.07 -4.36
C ILE A 128 -10.37 -2.09 -5.48
N ILE A 129 -9.89 -3.31 -5.26
CA ILE A 129 -9.95 -4.41 -6.24
C ILE A 129 -11.40 -4.80 -6.53
N GLN A 130 -12.18 -5.05 -5.49
CA GLN A 130 -13.57 -5.51 -5.63
C GLN A 130 -14.48 -4.48 -6.27
N LYS A 131 -14.24 -3.20 -5.99
CA LYS A 131 -14.99 -2.08 -6.60
C LYS A 131 -14.44 -1.66 -7.96
N GLY A 132 -13.26 -2.13 -8.34
CA GLY A 132 -12.62 -1.69 -9.57
C GLY A 132 -12.42 -0.17 -9.60
N LEU A 133 -11.96 0.42 -8.49
CA LEU A 133 -11.89 1.89 -8.36
C LEU A 133 -10.86 2.49 -9.31
N ASN A 134 -11.30 3.47 -10.09
CA ASN A 134 -10.44 4.28 -10.97
C ASN A 134 -10.34 5.73 -10.50
N GLU A 135 -11.24 6.18 -9.62
CA GLU A 135 -11.28 7.55 -9.11
C GLU A 135 -10.81 7.58 -7.64
N PRO A 136 -9.69 8.25 -7.32
CA PRO A 136 -9.15 8.27 -5.96
C PRO A 136 -10.13 8.80 -4.91
N GLU A 137 -10.95 9.80 -5.26
CA GLU A 137 -11.93 10.38 -4.34
C GLU A 137 -12.92 9.34 -3.77
N GLU A 138 -13.20 8.27 -4.50
CA GLU A 138 -14.06 7.19 -4.02
C GLU A 138 -13.48 6.41 -2.84
N LEU A 139 -12.16 6.51 -2.58
CA LEU A 139 -11.54 5.95 -1.37
C LEU A 139 -12.12 6.55 -0.09
N LYS A 140 -12.57 7.81 -0.14
CA LYS A 140 -13.18 8.50 1.01
C LYS A 140 -14.49 7.87 1.44
N LEU A 141 -15.11 7.04 0.61
CA LEU A 141 -16.32 6.28 0.92
C LEU A 141 -16.03 4.96 1.63
N PHE A 142 -14.78 4.58 1.81
CA PHE A 142 -14.38 3.35 2.47
C PHE A 142 -14.92 3.28 3.90
N LYS A 143 -15.57 2.16 4.22
CA LYS A 143 -16.16 1.88 5.55
C LYS A 143 -15.72 0.51 6.11
N GLY A 144 -14.73 -0.13 5.49
CA GLY A 144 -14.28 -1.46 5.90
C GLY A 144 -13.80 -1.51 7.34
N ASP A 145 -14.11 -2.57 8.05
CA ASP A 145 -13.74 -2.81 9.46
C ASP A 145 -14.12 -1.67 10.44
N GLY A 146 -15.15 -0.87 10.11
CA GLY A 146 -15.62 0.23 10.96
C GLY A 146 -14.84 1.54 10.82
N TYR A 147 -13.89 1.64 9.87
CA TYR A 147 -13.21 2.89 9.60
C TYR A 147 -14.07 3.85 8.79
N TYR A 148 -13.83 5.15 8.96
CA TYR A 148 -14.47 6.21 8.21
C TYR A 148 -13.46 7.34 7.93
N TYR A 149 -13.64 8.01 6.79
CA TYR A 149 -12.80 9.13 6.39
C TYR A 149 -13.00 10.34 7.31
N SER A 150 -11.90 10.96 7.73
CA SER A 150 -11.90 12.19 8.54
C SER A 150 -11.26 13.34 7.75
N PRO A 151 -12.07 14.27 7.21
CA PRO A 151 -11.53 15.46 6.56
C PRO A 151 -10.72 16.33 7.53
N GLU A 152 -11.14 16.39 8.79
CA GLU A 152 -10.51 17.23 9.82
C GLU A 152 -9.10 16.80 10.17
N GLN A 153 -8.85 15.47 10.18
CA GLN A 153 -7.53 14.93 10.48
C GLN A 153 -6.68 14.66 9.25
N SER A 154 -7.24 14.82 8.06
CA SER A 154 -6.53 14.65 6.80
C SER A 154 -5.82 15.94 6.42
N GLU A 155 -4.63 15.80 5.82
CA GLU A 155 -3.82 16.92 5.35
C GLU A 155 -3.17 16.55 4.00
N GLY A 156 -3.46 17.34 2.97
CA GLY A 156 -2.93 17.10 1.62
C GLY A 156 -3.30 15.71 1.11
N ASN A 157 -2.28 14.94 0.73
CA ASN A 157 -2.44 13.56 0.25
C ASN A 157 -2.37 12.51 1.37
N ASN A 158 -2.27 12.91 2.62
CA ASN A 158 -2.42 12.04 3.78
C ASN A 158 -3.89 11.99 4.18
N TRP A 159 -4.57 10.95 3.78
CA TRP A 159 -6.00 10.77 4.02
C TRP A 159 -6.22 9.89 5.25
N VAL A 160 -6.77 10.47 6.30
CA VAL A 160 -6.93 9.82 7.59
C VAL A 160 -8.30 9.17 7.70
N PHE A 161 -8.28 7.89 8.08
CA PHE A 161 -9.46 7.08 8.40
C PHE A 161 -9.43 6.73 9.88
N LEU A 162 -10.53 7.00 10.56
CA LEU A 162 -10.67 6.80 12.01
C LEU A 162 -11.57 5.60 12.30
N ARG A 163 -11.31 4.98 13.44
CA ARG A 163 -12.17 3.95 13.99
C ARG A 163 -12.33 4.12 15.50
N ASP A 164 -13.57 4.14 15.97
CA ASP A 164 -13.85 4.35 17.40
C ASP A 164 -13.76 3.05 18.19
N ALA A 165 -14.17 1.93 17.59
CA ALA A 165 -14.02 0.60 18.18
C ALA A 165 -13.84 -0.45 17.07
N PRO A 166 -13.01 -1.50 17.30
CA PRO A 166 -12.97 -2.64 16.39
C PRO A 166 -14.33 -3.30 16.28
N PRO A 167 -14.68 -3.90 15.11
CA PRO A 167 -15.90 -4.66 14.98
C PRO A 167 -15.90 -5.81 15.99
N GLN A 168 -17.05 -6.04 16.62
CA GLN A 168 -17.24 -7.21 17.45
C GLN A 168 -17.27 -8.44 16.53
N GLY A 169 -16.40 -9.41 16.81
CA GLY A 169 -16.29 -10.65 16.05
C GLY A 169 -17.46 -11.59 16.24
#